data_8e1e96baf68ff975850e30539310a32c
#
_entry.id   8e1e96baf68ff975850e30539310a32c
#
_cell.length_a   1.000
_cell.length_b   1.000
_cell.length_c   1.000
_cell.angle_alpha   90.00
_cell.angle_beta   90.00
_cell.angle_gamma   90.00
#
_symmetry.space_group_name_H-M   'P 1'
#
loop_
_entity.id
_entity.type
_entity.pdbx_description
1 polymer ?
#
loop_
_entity_poly.entity_id
_entity_poly.type
_entity_poly.pdbx_seq_one_letter_code
_entity_poly.pdbx_strand_id
1 'polypeptide(L)'
;MAVKIRLKRLGKIREPYYRVVVADSRTKRDGRAIEEIGKYHPKLEPSLIEIDSERAQYWLSVGAQPTEQVQHLLTITGDWQKFKGLPGAEGTLKTGDVKADKKDRYEELVKESLAAKEAKAAAKPARSSAKKDAPKKAEVAEVPAAETAEVPAAEAPAAEAPAAEAGAAEAPAEATEA
;
A
#
# COMPACT_ATOMS: atom_id res chain seq x y z
N MET A 1 -20.85 14.61 -26.73
CA MET A 1 -19.55 15.02 -26.17
C MET A 1 -18.61 13.84 -26.27
N ALA A 2 -17.31 14.05 -26.56
CA ALA A 2 -16.36 12.97 -26.68
C ALA A 2 -15.91 12.49 -25.31
N VAL A 3 -16.11 11.23 -25.00
CA VAL A 3 -15.64 10.58 -23.76
C VAL A 3 -14.25 10.01 -24.02
N LYS A 4 -13.34 10.21 -23.07
CA LYS A 4 -11.97 9.70 -23.14
C LYS A 4 -11.62 8.87 -21.92
N ILE A 5 -10.86 7.79 -22.13
CA ILE A 5 -10.21 7.04 -21.07
C ILE A 5 -8.80 7.59 -20.90
N ARG A 6 -8.46 8.09 -19.72
CA ARG A 6 -7.20 8.78 -19.46
C ARG A 6 -6.66 8.53 -18.05
N LEU A 7 -5.43 8.94 -17.82
CA LEU A 7 -4.79 8.86 -16.52
C LEU A 7 -5.03 10.16 -15.72
N LYS A 8 -5.56 10.02 -14.51
CA LYS A 8 -5.63 11.06 -13.49
C LYS A 8 -4.43 10.89 -12.56
N ARG A 9 -3.66 11.93 -12.33
CA ARG A 9 -2.48 11.88 -11.48
C ARG A 9 -2.85 12.18 -10.04
N LEU A 10 -2.34 11.35 -9.13
CA LEU A 10 -2.43 11.52 -7.68
C LEU A 10 -1.04 11.34 -7.06
N GLY A 11 -0.97 11.54 -5.74
CA GLY A 11 0.27 11.37 -4.99
C GLY A 11 1.14 12.63 -4.93
N LYS A 12 2.35 12.45 -4.41
CA LYS A 12 3.33 13.52 -4.18
C LYS A 12 4.19 13.77 -5.42
N ILE A 13 5.04 14.79 -5.37
CA ILE A 13 5.89 15.18 -6.50
C ILE A 13 6.81 14.04 -6.95
N ARG A 14 7.43 13.31 -6.00
CA ARG A 14 8.38 12.22 -6.29
C ARG A 14 7.75 10.83 -6.25
N GLU A 15 6.47 10.72 -5.84
CA GLU A 15 5.72 9.46 -5.75
C GLU A 15 4.39 9.57 -6.50
N PRO A 16 4.42 9.69 -7.83
CA PRO A 16 3.20 9.74 -8.61
C PRO A 16 2.56 8.36 -8.68
N TYR A 17 1.26 8.32 -8.51
CA TYR A 17 0.44 7.20 -8.91
C TYR A 17 -0.77 7.71 -9.70
N TYR A 18 -1.35 6.82 -10.46
CA TYR A 18 -2.37 7.19 -11.42
C TYR A 18 -3.61 6.34 -11.24
N ARG A 19 -4.76 6.95 -11.54
CA ARG A 19 -6.01 6.24 -11.74
C ARG A 19 -6.35 6.26 -13.23
N VAL A 20 -6.78 5.12 -13.76
CA VAL A 20 -7.37 5.03 -15.08
C VAL A 20 -8.82 5.45 -14.95
N VAL A 21 -9.20 6.54 -15.60
CA VAL A 21 -10.51 7.16 -15.45
C VAL A 21 -11.15 7.44 -16.80
N VAL A 22 -12.47 7.34 -16.80
CA VAL A 22 -13.33 7.76 -17.90
C VAL A 22 -13.79 9.19 -17.61
N ALA A 23 -13.55 10.09 -18.51
CA ALA A 23 -13.92 11.50 -18.34
C ALA A 23 -14.25 12.18 -19.67
N ASP A 24 -14.99 13.27 -19.61
CA ASP A 24 -15.21 14.16 -20.76
C ASP A 24 -13.87 14.74 -21.24
N SER A 25 -13.71 14.86 -22.54
CA SER A 25 -12.53 15.41 -23.19
C SER A 25 -12.17 16.82 -22.75
N ARG A 26 -13.15 17.63 -22.37
CA ARG A 26 -13.00 19.03 -21.92
C ARG A 26 -12.59 19.18 -20.47
N THR A 27 -12.77 18.15 -19.65
CA THR A 27 -12.45 18.20 -18.22
C THR A 27 -10.94 18.29 -18.00
N LYS A 28 -10.49 19.02 -16.98
CA LYS A 28 -9.07 19.06 -16.57
C LYS A 28 -8.58 17.65 -16.24
N ARG A 29 -7.26 17.38 -16.40
CA ARG A 29 -6.66 16.05 -16.17
C ARG A 29 -7.06 15.42 -14.83
N ASP A 30 -7.01 16.19 -13.76
CA ASP A 30 -7.28 15.72 -12.39
C ASP A 30 -8.68 16.13 -11.90
N GLY A 31 -9.56 16.52 -12.82
CA GLY A 31 -10.93 16.95 -12.55
C GLY A 31 -11.88 15.79 -12.26
N ARG A 32 -13.19 16.11 -12.34
CA ARG A 32 -14.25 15.13 -12.14
C ARG A 32 -14.18 14.03 -13.19
N ALA A 33 -14.15 12.80 -12.76
CA ALA A 33 -14.29 11.62 -13.61
C ALA A 33 -15.74 11.14 -13.60
N ILE A 34 -16.15 10.49 -14.69
CA ILE A 34 -17.44 9.78 -14.77
C ILE A 34 -17.31 8.47 -13.97
N GLU A 35 -16.21 7.73 -14.22
CA GLU A 35 -15.93 6.45 -13.58
C GLU A 35 -14.41 6.25 -13.44
N GLU A 36 -14.00 5.52 -12.40
CA GLU A 36 -12.63 5.06 -12.20
C GLU A 36 -12.59 3.55 -12.47
N ILE A 37 -11.83 3.13 -13.48
CA ILE A 37 -11.77 1.75 -13.95
C ILE A 37 -10.46 1.03 -13.60
N GLY A 38 -9.49 1.72 -13.00
CA GLY A 38 -8.25 1.05 -12.64
C GLY A 38 -7.22 1.91 -11.95
N LYS A 39 -6.10 1.25 -11.59
CA LYS A 39 -4.94 1.85 -10.92
C LYS A 39 -3.68 1.57 -11.71
N TYR A 40 -2.77 2.54 -11.70
CA TYR A 40 -1.44 2.40 -12.27
C TYR A 40 -0.38 3.00 -11.37
N HIS A 41 0.56 2.18 -10.91
CA HIS A 41 1.68 2.60 -10.07
C HIS A 41 3.00 2.30 -10.78
N PRO A 42 3.62 3.30 -11.42
CA PRO A 42 4.85 3.11 -12.19
C PRO A 42 6.10 2.88 -11.32
N LYS A 43 6.05 3.31 -10.06
CA LYS A 43 7.21 3.25 -9.14
C LYS A 43 7.41 1.87 -8.49
N LEU A 44 6.44 1.00 -8.60
CA LEU A 44 6.58 -0.37 -8.10
C LEU A 44 7.39 -1.22 -9.08
N GLU A 45 8.12 -2.18 -8.58
CA GLU A 45 8.85 -3.16 -9.38
C GLU A 45 8.33 -4.58 -9.04
N PRO A 46 7.64 -5.20 -9.99
CA PRO A 46 7.14 -4.67 -11.27
C PRO A 46 6.05 -3.61 -11.08
N SER A 47 5.84 -2.76 -12.10
CA SER A 47 4.78 -1.73 -12.06
C SER A 47 3.41 -2.37 -11.87
N LEU A 48 2.63 -1.83 -10.93
CA LEU A 48 1.27 -2.31 -10.70
C LEU A 48 0.33 -1.72 -11.74
N ILE A 49 -0.33 -2.59 -12.48
CA ILE A 49 -1.38 -2.25 -13.45
C ILE A 49 -2.59 -3.11 -13.11
N GLU A 50 -3.60 -2.49 -12.51
CA GLU A 50 -4.88 -3.13 -12.22
C GLU A 50 -5.96 -2.39 -13.00
N ILE A 51 -6.59 -3.06 -13.94
CA ILE A 51 -7.66 -2.50 -14.78
C ILE A 51 -8.83 -3.48 -14.74
N ASP A 52 -10.02 -2.96 -14.53
CA ASP A 52 -11.25 -3.73 -14.66
C ASP A 52 -11.54 -3.94 -16.15
N SER A 53 -11.29 -5.17 -16.61
CA SER A 53 -11.45 -5.53 -18.02
C SER A 53 -12.88 -5.39 -18.51
N GLU A 54 -13.88 -5.74 -17.70
CA GLU A 54 -15.30 -5.67 -18.08
C GLU A 54 -15.72 -4.22 -18.32
N ARG A 55 -15.36 -3.34 -17.39
CA ARG A 55 -15.67 -1.92 -17.49
C ARG A 55 -14.90 -1.25 -18.63
N ALA A 56 -13.64 -1.63 -18.83
CA ALA A 56 -12.84 -1.13 -19.96
C ALA A 56 -13.47 -1.53 -21.31
N GLN A 57 -13.86 -2.79 -21.48
CA GLN A 57 -14.55 -3.28 -22.69
C GLN A 57 -15.88 -2.55 -22.92
N TYR A 58 -16.67 -2.36 -21.88
CA TYR A 58 -17.93 -1.62 -21.97
C TYR A 58 -17.71 -0.20 -22.51
N TRP A 59 -16.77 0.57 -21.91
CA TRP A 59 -16.52 1.94 -22.35
C TRP A 59 -15.93 2.03 -23.75
N LEU A 60 -15.09 1.07 -24.15
CA LEU A 60 -14.57 0.99 -25.50
C LEU A 60 -15.69 0.70 -26.50
N SER A 61 -16.64 -0.18 -26.18
CA SER A 61 -17.79 -0.49 -27.03
C SER A 61 -18.76 0.68 -27.20
N VAL A 62 -18.93 1.49 -26.14
CA VAL A 62 -19.71 2.74 -26.17
C VAL A 62 -19.02 3.85 -27.00
N GLY A 63 -17.74 3.69 -27.32
CA GLY A 63 -16.98 4.60 -28.16
C GLY A 63 -16.08 5.58 -27.38
N ALA A 64 -15.75 5.27 -26.11
CA ALA A 64 -14.76 6.04 -25.38
C ALA A 64 -13.37 5.85 -26.00
N GLN A 65 -12.67 6.97 -26.24
CA GLN A 65 -11.35 6.95 -26.86
C GLN A 65 -10.26 6.90 -25.80
N PRO A 66 -9.41 5.84 -25.75
CA PRO A 66 -8.28 5.80 -24.86
C PRO A 66 -7.19 6.80 -25.34
N THR A 67 -6.49 7.43 -24.39
CA THR A 67 -5.27 8.14 -24.69
C THR A 67 -4.16 7.15 -25.02
N GLU A 68 -3.10 7.57 -25.71
CA GLU A 68 -1.97 6.71 -26.09
C GLU A 68 -1.39 5.94 -24.91
N GLN A 69 -1.23 6.61 -23.76
CA GLN A 69 -0.70 5.99 -22.54
C GLN A 69 -1.62 4.88 -22.02
N VAL A 70 -2.94 5.15 -22.01
CA VAL A 70 -3.93 4.14 -21.58
C VAL A 70 -4.02 3.00 -22.59
N GLN A 71 -3.96 3.29 -23.89
CA GLN A 71 -3.92 2.28 -24.92
C GLN A 71 -2.73 1.32 -24.72
N HIS A 72 -1.56 1.86 -24.38
CA HIS A 72 -0.40 1.05 -24.06
C HIS A 72 -0.62 0.15 -22.83
N LEU A 73 -1.22 0.69 -21.76
CA LEU A 73 -1.58 -0.11 -20.59
C LEU A 73 -2.58 -1.22 -20.92
N LEU A 74 -3.63 -0.90 -21.71
CA LEU A 74 -4.61 -1.88 -22.18
C LEU A 74 -3.99 -2.94 -23.11
N THR A 75 -2.92 -2.61 -23.82
CA THR A 75 -2.16 -3.58 -24.60
C THR A 75 -1.38 -4.53 -23.70
N ILE A 76 -0.81 -4.04 -22.61
CA ILE A 76 -0.09 -4.87 -21.63
C ILE A 76 -1.04 -5.82 -20.90
N THR A 77 -2.25 -5.37 -20.55
CA THR A 77 -3.29 -6.22 -19.91
C THR A 77 -3.98 -7.17 -20.89
N GLY A 78 -3.87 -6.92 -22.21
CA GLY A 78 -4.55 -7.72 -23.24
C GLY A 78 -5.95 -7.22 -23.61
N ASP A 79 -6.47 -6.22 -22.93
CA ASP A 79 -7.84 -5.72 -23.14
C ASP A 79 -8.01 -5.01 -24.49
N TRP A 80 -6.98 -4.34 -24.96
CA TRP A 80 -6.99 -3.72 -26.28
C TRP A 80 -7.08 -4.73 -27.42
N GLN A 81 -6.32 -5.85 -27.29
CA GLN A 81 -6.36 -6.94 -28.24
C GLN A 81 -7.72 -7.62 -28.26
N LYS A 82 -8.33 -7.86 -27.10
CA LYS A 82 -9.70 -8.39 -26.97
C LYS A 82 -10.70 -7.52 -27.71
N PHE A 83 -10.64 -6.21 -27.49
CA PHE A 83 -11.55 -5.26 -28.14
C PHE A 83 -11.38 -5.21 -29.66
N LYS A 84 -10.15 -5.26 -30.15
CA LYS A 84 -9.84 -5.22 -31.59
C LYS A 84 -9.89 -6.59 -32.26
N GLY A 85 -10.05 -7.69 -31.53
CA GLY A 85 -9.99 -9.05 -32.06
C GLY A 85 -8.60 -9.44 -32.58
N LEU A 86 -7.54 -8.84 -32.02
CA LEU A 86 -6.16 -9.13 -32.41
C LEU A 86 -5.60 -10.30 -31.57
N PRO A 87 -4.60 -11.04 -32.10
CA PRO A 87 -3.89 -12.04 -31.32
C PRO A 87 -3.13 -11.39 -30.15
N GLY A 88 -2.93 -12.14 -29.05
CA GLY A 88 -2.25 -11.64 -27.86
C GLY A 88 -3.17 -11.13 -26.74
N ALA A 89 -4.41 -11.62 -26.70
CA ALA A 89 -5.42 -11.27 -25.69
C ALA A 89 -5.05 -11.68 -24.26
N GLU A 90 -4.05 -12.54 -24.06
CA GLU A 90 -3.54 -12.93 -22.74
C GLU A 90 -2.75 -11.81 -22.04
N GLY A 91 -2.29 -10.82 -22.83
CA GLY A 91 -1.47 -9.73 -22.33
C GLY A 91 -0.03 -10.13 -22.01
N THR A 92 0.76 -9.15 -21.58
CA THR A 92 2.18 -9.31 -21.19
C THR A 92 2.43 -8.77 -19.78
N LEU A 93 1.42 -8.77 -18.94
CA LEU A 93 1.49 -8.22 -17.60
C LEU A 93 2.47 -9.03 -16.73
N LYS A 94 3.51 -8.37 -16.22
CA LYS A 94 4.41 -8.94 -15.22
C LYS A 94 3.79 -8.76 -13.85
N THR A 95 3.34 -9.87 -13.26
CA THR A 95 2.88 -9.88 -11.87
C THR A 95 4.10 -10.06 -10.96
N GLY A 96 4.23 -9.21 -9.97
CA GLY A 96 5.28 -9.40 -8.95
C GLY A 96 4.98 -10.61 -8.10
N ASP A 97 6.02 -11.25 -7.60
CA ASP A 97 5.89 -12.33 -6.64
C ASP A 97 5.11 -11.82 -5.42
N VAL A 98 4.07 -12.55 -5.05
CA VAL A 98 3.33 -12.30 -3.83
C VAL A 98 4.32 -12.51 -2.68
N LYS A 99 4.71 -11.42 -2.02
CA LYS A 99 5.57 -11.52 -0.85
C LYS A 99 4.84 -12.38 0.18
N ALA A 100 5.45 -13.53 0.54
CA ALA A 100 4.93 -14.38 1.60
C ALA A 100 4.63 -13.56 2.84
N ASP A 101 3.51 -13.84 3.46
CA ASP A 101 3.05 -13.07 4.61
C ASP A 101 4.13 -13.12 5.71
N LYS A 102 4.38 -12.01 6.36
CA LYS A 102 5.42 -11.93 7.40
C LYS A 102 5.17 -12.92 8.53
N LYS A 103 3.92 -13.30 8.75
CA LYS A 103 3.52 -14.31 9.72
C LYS A 103 3.98 -15.71 9.30
N ASP A 104 3.71 -16.10 8.06
CA ASP A 104 4.08 -17.42 7.54
C ASP A 104 5.59 -17.60 7.57
N ARG A 105 6.32 -16.58 7.13
CA ARG A 105 7.78 -16.58 7.18
C ARG A 105 8.33 -16.63 8.60
N TYR A 106 7.68 -15.97 9.54
CA TYR A 106 8.05 -16.03 10.96
C TYR A 106 7.79 -17.41 11.53
N GLU A 107 6.65 -18.03 11.24
CA GLU A 107 6.32 -19.40 11.68
C GLU A 107 7.29 -20.44 11.13
N GLU A 108 7.69 -20.33 9.88
CA GLU A 108 8.72 -21.17 9.27
C GLU A 108 10.06 -21.05 10.02
N LEU A 109 10.51 -19.82 10.28
CA LEU A 109 11.76 -19.56 11.03
C LEU A 109 11.69 -20.08 12.47
N VAL A 110 10.53 -19.97 13.12
CA VAL A 110 10.32 -20.53 14.47
C VAL A 110 10.38 -22.05 14.44
N LYS A 111 9.70 -22.71 13.49
CA LYS A 111 9.75 -24.16 13.31
C LYS A 111 11.17 -24.65 13.04
N GLU A 112 11.90 -23.97 12.18
CA GLU A 112 13.30 -24.30 11.88
C GLU A 112 14.18 -24.14 13.11
N SER A 113 14.01 -23.06 13.89
CA SER A 113 14.76 -22.81 15.12
C SER A 113 14.48 -23.85 16.21
N LEU A 114 13.24 -24.33 16.33
CA LEU A 114 12.85 -25.36 17.25
C LEU A 114 13.45 -26.74 16.83
N ALA A 115 13.33 -27.06 15.56
CA ALA A 115 13.93 -28.30 15.02
C ALA A 115 15.46 -28.32 15.19
N ALA A 116 16.12 -27.18 14.97
CA ALA A 116 17.55 -27.03 15.20
C ALA A 116 17.94 -27.17 16.68
N LYS A 117 17.10 -26.70 17.61
CA LYS A 117 17.30 -26.88 19.06
C LYS A 117 17.11 -28.35 19.49
N GLU A 118 16.08 -29.00 18.96
CA GLU A 118 15.82 -30.43 19.22
C GLU A 118 16.95 -31.30 18.67
N ALA A 119 17.43 -31.02 17.46
CA ALA A 119 18.58 -31.72 16.89
C ALA A 119 19.86 -31.52 17.71
N LYS A 120 20.10 -30.30 18.25
CA LYS A 120 21.22 -30.02 19.16
C LYS A 120 21.05 -30.69 20.54
N ALA A 121 19.84 -30.81 21.04
CA ALA A 121 19.55 -31.52 22.29
C ALA A 121 19.76 -33.01 22.15
N ALA A 122 19.37 -33.58 21.01
CA ALA A 122 19.60 -35.03 20.71
C ALA A 122 21.07 -35.35 20.44
N ALA A 123 21.87 -34.39 19.95
CA ALA A 123 23.28 -34.57 19.66
C ALA A 123 24.23 -34.35 20.85
N LYS A 124 23.71 -34.11 22.07
CA LYS A 124 24.53 -33.93 23.27
C LYS A 124 24.80 -35.28 23.90
N PRO A 125 26.00 -35.88 23.71
CA PRO A 125 26.33 -37.15 24.38
C PRO A 125 26.40 -36.92 25.89
N ALA A 126 25.77 -37.80 26.64
CA ALA A 126 25.85 -37.86 28.08
C ALA A 126 27.32 -37.96 28.51
N ARG A 127 27.91 -36.87 28.92
CA ARG A 127 29.17 -36.87 29.62
C ARG A 127 28.88 -37.19 31.09
N SER A 128 29.22 -38.46 31.40
CA SER A 128 29.20 -39.08 32.69
C SER A 128 29.78 -38.17 33.78
N SER A 129 29.10 -38.20 34.90
CA SER A 129 29.53 -37.82 36.23
C SER A 129 30.91 -38.40 36.58
N ALA A 130 31.86 -37.55 36.89
CA ALA A 130 33.00 -37.91 37.72
C ALA A 130 33.22 -36.77 38.72
N LYS A 131 32.83 -37.10 39.90
CA LYS A 131 33.15 -36.72 41.24
C LYS A 131 34.59 -36.21 41.45
N LYS A 132 34.79 -35.07 42.08
CA LYS A 132 35.58 -34.95 43.29
C LYS A 132 35.64 -33.49 43.78
N ASP A 133 35.13 -33.38 45.00
CA ASP A 133 35.62 -32.68 46.19
C ASP A 133 36.16 -31.24 46.11
N ALA A 134 35.57 -30.52 47.02
CA ALA A 134 35.81 -29.18 47.57
C ALA A 134 37.20 -29.03 48.24
N PRO A 135 37.62 -27.94 48.91
CA PRO A 135 36.88 -26.73 49.25
C PRO A 135 37.68 -25.38 49.18
N LYS A 136 36.96 -24.29 49.41
CA LYS A 136 37.34 -23.11 50.23
C LYS A 136 38.22 -22.03 49.63
N LYS A 137 37.72 -20.85 49.42
CA LYS A 137 37.91 -19.70 50.31
C LYS A 137 37.22 -18.48 49.75
N ALA A 138 36.55 -17.82 50.62
CA ALA A 138 35.91 -16.54 50.52
C ALA A 138 36.89 -15.43 50.13
N GLU A 139 36.45 -14.51 49.35
CA GLU A 139 36.70 -13.07 49.63
C GLU A 139 35.67 -12.21 48.94
N VAL A 140 35.14 -11.39 49.77
CA VAL A 140 34.20 -10.31 49.68
C VAL A 140 34.81 -9.13 48.87
N ALA A 141 33.98 -8.47 48.15
CA ALA A 141 33.95 -7.05 47.77
C ALA A 141 33.48 -6.91 46.36
N GLU A 142 32.64 -6.15 46.00
CA GLU A 142 32.00 -4.88 46.39
C GLU A 142 31.09 -4.50 45.20
N VAL A 143 29.87 -4.19 45.49
CA VAL A 143 28.91 -3.59 44.59
C VAL A 143 29.27 -2.09 44.52
N PRO A 144 29.13 -1.47 43.39
CA PRO A 144 28.41 -0.21 43.46
C PRO A 144 27.13 -0.21 42.64
N ALA A 145 26.18 0.30 43.36
CA ALA A 145 24.82 0.61 42.94
C ALA A 145 24.75 1.77 41.96
N ALA A 146 23.63 1.70 41.23
CA ALA A 146 22.84 2.84 40.82
C ALA A 146 23.40 3.83 39.78
N GLU A 147 22.78 3.85 38.66
CA GLU A 147 22.25 5.13 38.20
C GLU A 147 20.98 4.93 37.39
N THR A 148 19.90 5.36 37.99
CA THR A 148 18.59 5.61 37.41
C THR A 148 18.71 6.71 36.38
N ALA A 149 18.38 6.44 35.16
CA ALA A 149 18.10 7.45 34.16
C ALA A 149 16.60 7.47 33.88
N GLU A 150 16.05 8.46 34.35
CA GLU A 150 14.80 9.18 34.21
C GLU A 150 14.25 9.20 32.78
N VAL A 151 12.98 8.79 32.64
CA VAL A 151 12.16 8.95 31.45
C VAL A 151 11.55 10.34 31.47
N PRO A 152 11.77 11.21 30.51
CA PRO A 152 10.93 12.39 30.39
C PRO A 152 9.61 12.05 29.70
N ALA A 153 8.53 12.25 30.44
CA ALA A 153 7.16 12.31 29.93
C ALA A 153 7.04 13.48 28.93
N ALA A 154 6.68 13.22 27.72
CA ALA A 154 6.29 14.22 26.76
C ALA A 154 4.82 14.55 26.93
N GLU A 155 4.63 15.75 27.34
CA GLU A 155 3.42 16.52 27.48
C GLU A 155 2.68 16.64 26.14
N ALA A 156 1.40 16.28 26.13
CA ALA A 156 0.49 16.51 25.02
C ALA A 156 -0.05 17.94 25.09
N PRO A 157 -0.01 18.73 24.02
CA PRO A 157 -0.76 19.98 24.01
C PRO A 157 -2.22 19.73 23.65
N ALA A 158 -3.07 20.27 24.51
CA ALA A 158 -4.53 20.32 24.38
C ALA A 158 -4.95 21.05 23.10
N ALA A 159 -5.91 20.46 22.41
CA ALA A 159 -6.62 21.07 21.31
C ALA A 159 -7.57 22.14 21.84
N GLU A 160 -7.33 23.35 21.45
CA GLU A 160 -8.24 24.48 21.60
C GLU A 160 -9.10 24.58 20.33
N ALA A 161 -10.38 24.36 20.50
CA ALA A 161 -11.39 24.56 19.48
C ALA A 161 -11.86 26.03 19.53
N PRO A 162 -11.90 26.75 18.42
CA PRO A 162 -12.65 27.98 18.39
C PRO A 162 -14.12 27.75 18.06
N ALA A 163 -14.93 28.36 18.87
CA ALA A 163 -16.37 28.40 18.88
C ALA A 163 -16.97 28.97 17.59
N ALA A 164 -18.15 28.45 17.32
CA ALA A 164 -19.10 28.92 16.35
C ALA A 164 -19.44 30.39 16.53
N GLU A 165 -19.43 31.15 15.47
CA GLU A 165 -20.16 32.40 15.38
C GLU A 165 -21.22 32.28 14.28
N ALA A 166 -22.45 32.25 14.76
CA ALA A 166 -23.67 32.32 13.99
C ALA A 166 -23.85 33.77 13.50
N GLY A 167 -23.81 33.96 12.22
CA GLY A 167 -24.25 35.18 11.56
C GLY A 167 -25.53 34.93 10.76
N ALA A 168 -26.62 35.29 11.36
CA ALA A 168 -27.95 35.31 10.78
C ALA A 168 -28.14 36.54 9.84
N ALA A 169 -29.16 36.41 8.97
CA ALA A 169 -29.83 37.44 8.21
C ALA A 169 -29.09 37.86 6.92
N GLU A 170 -29.68 38.02 5.80
CA GLU A 170 -30.97 38.63 5.44
C GLU A 170 -31.24 38.30 3.98
N ALA A 171 -32.44 37.89 3.69
CA ALA A 171 -33.00 37.95 2.34
C ALA A 171 -33.51 39.39 2.07
N PRO A 172 -33.51 39.83 0.84
CA PRO A 172 -34.71 40.47 0.36
C PRO A 172 -35.25 39.81 -0.90
N ALA A 173 -36.55 39.63 -0.84
CA ALA A 173 -37.45 39.44 -1.96
C ALA A 173 -37.65 40.75 -2.73
N GLU A 174 -38.32 40.57 -3.83
CA GLU A 174 -39.06 41.49 -4.69
C GLU A 174 -38.38 41.75 -6.03
N ALA A 175 -38.94 41.29 -7.03
CA ALA A 175 -40.21 41.50 -7.70
C ALA A 175 -40.08 42.42 -8.91
N THR A 176 -40.67 41.95 -9.98
CA THR A 176 -41.51 42.73 -10.93
C THR A 176 -40.89 43.21 -12.23
N GLU A 177 -41.44 42.59 -13.27
CA GLU A 177 -41.97 43.14 -14.52
C GLU A 177 -41.14 44.13 -15.38
N ALA A 178 -40.91 43.72 -16.54
CA ALA A 178 -41.46 44.23 -17.81
C ALA A 178 -40.92 43.46 -19.01
#